data_6ea922729bc2f745cabfe58269ab8f50
#
_entry.id   6ea922729bc2f745cabfe58269ab8f50
#
_cell.length_a   1.000
_cell.length_b   1.000
_cell.length_c   1.000
_cell.angle_alpha   90.00
_cell.angle_beta   90.00
_cell.angle_gamma   90.00
#
_symmetry.space_group_name_H-M   'P 1'
#
loop_
_entity.id
_entity.type
_entity.pdbx_description
1 polymer ?
#
loop_
_entity_poly.entity_id
_entity_poly.type
_entity_poly.pdbx_seq_one_letter_code
_entity_poly.pdbx_strand_id
1 'polypeptide(L)'
;MLNISISKFSYGKKEVLNDIHIQIEKPKIIGLVAPNGTGKSTLIEIIAGNLNNRDVSVLLDDKNYKNHYLDMKRRIVRMCNQDDLYSDLTGLQHLQFYAEMWNIKPAFVDEVVSKLQMAEYISNKVSSYSLGMKQRLCFALVVVTNCEVMLLDEVMNGLDPDNVQLISKVLRSLKNEGKIIIIASHLLNNLNSIADEVFFLKDKRIALKYQLEDQCNQSLEIQFSSVDRYKEFTQQFMNMNMNILSNPSELLISMKDLNELDSIFLWIQSNLKDISSLTYGIKGCEIIYQELFHSNDEGRE
;
A
#
# COMPACT_ATOMS: atom_id res chain seq x y z
N MET A 1 10.98 5.85 15.97
CA MET A 1 9.55 6.25 15.88
C MET A 1 9.39 7.35 14.82
N LEU A 2 8.45 7.18 13.87
CA LEU A 2 8.13 8.17 12.84
C LEU A 2 6.80 8.85 13.18
N ASN A 3 6.80 10.19 13.31
CA ASN A 3 5.62 11.01 13.56
C ASN A 3 5.44 12.00 12.40
N ILE A 4 4.24 12.06 11.85
CA ILE A 4 3.87 12.96 10.75
C ILE A 4 2.62 13.72 11.20
N SER A 5 2.71 15.05 11.19
CA SER A 5 1.60 15.94 11.51
C SER A 5 1.47 17.00 10.42
N ILE A 6 0.31 17.06 9.80
CA ILE A 6 -0.03 18.01 8.74
C ILE A 6 -1.36 18.65 9.10
N SER A 7 -1.33 19.87 9.62
CA SER A 7 -2.58 20.61 9.85
C SER A 7 -3.20 21.02 8.53
N LYS A 8 -2.37 21.46 7.56
CA LYS A 8 -2.82 21.81 6.22
C LYS A 8 -1.67 21.82 5.20
N PHE A 9 -1.92 21.28 3.99
CA PHE A 9 -1.01 21.44 2.86
C PHE A 9 -1.76 21.81 1.58
N SER A 10 -1.25 22.83 0.84
CA SER A 10 -1.88 23.36 -0.37
C SER A 10 -0.86 23.69 -1.43
N TYR A 11 -1.19 23.47 -2.70
CA TYR A 11 -0.52 24.06 -3.85
C TYR A 11 -1.26 25.34 -4.25
N GLY A 12 -0.70 26.50 -3.90
CA GLY A 12 -1.40 27.78 -4.08
C GLY A 12 -2.72 27.80 -3.32
N LYS A 13 -3.83 27.92 -4.05
CA LYS A 13 -5.20 27.93 -3.48
C LYS A 13 -5.81 26.53 -3.33
N LYS A 14 -5.22 25.50 -3.96
CA LYS A 14 -5.74 24.14 -3.94
C LYS A 14 -5.23 23.40 -2.70
N GLU A 15 -6.08 23.18 -1.72
CA GLU A 15 -5.81 22.34 -0.57
C GLU A 15 -5.80 20.87 -0.97
N VAL A 16 -4.74 20.13 -0.56
CA VAL A 16 -4.52 18.73 -0.93
C VAL A 16 -4.56 17.81 0.29
N LEU A 17 -3.99 18.24 1.42
CA LEU A 17 -4.00 17.48 2.65
C LEU A 17 -4.45 18.37 3.81
N ASN A 18 -5.19 17.78 4.75
CA ASN A 18 -5.73 18.46 5.90
C ASN A 18 -5.86 17.48 7.08
N ASP A 19 -5.48 17.92 8.27
CA ASP A 19 -5.66 17.18 9.53
C ASP A 19 -5.15 15.72 9.47
N ILE A 20 -3.87 15.55 9.12
CA ILE A 20 -3.22 14.23 9.07
C ILE A 20 -2.32 14.05 10.29
N HIS A 21 -2.55 12.97 11.03
CA HIS A 21 -1.75 12.52 12.14
C HIS A 21 -1.41 11.04 11.99
N ILE A 22 -0.12 10.75 11.76
CA ILE A 22 0.41 9.39 11.60
C ILE A 22 1.53 9.21 12.61
N GLN A 23 1.46 8.13 13.37
CA GLN A 23 2.49 7.71 14.31
C GLN A 23 2.82 6.24 14.06
N ILE A 24 4.11 5.94 13.83
CA ILE A 24 4.60 4.59 13.55
C ILE A 24 5.73 4.30 14.53
N GLU A 25 5.46 3.41 15.49
CA GLU A 25 6.39 3.09 16.59
C GLU A 25 7.29 1.90 16.30
N LYS A 26 6.83 0.98 15.46
CA LYS A 26 7.48 -0.31 15.19
C LYS A 26 7.76 -0.48 13.69
N PRO A 27 8.73 -1.32 13.34
CA PRO A 27 8.90 -1.73 11.95
C PRO A 27 7.61 -2.34 11.41
N LYS A 28 7.12 -1.81 10.29
CA LYS A 28 5.93 -2.33 9.61
C LYS A 28 5.86 -1.89 8.15
N ILE A 29 5.10 -2.63 7.37
CA ILE A 29 4.73 -2.28 6.02
C ILE A 29 3.34 -1.64 6.05
N ILE A 30 3.24 -0.40 5.59
CA ILE A 30 2.01 0.37 5.57
C ILE A 30 1.61 0.61 4.12
N GLY A 31 0.40 0.18 3.75
CA GLY A 31 -0.24 0.54 2.50
C GLY A 31 -0.85 1.96 2.59
N LEU A 32 -0.67 2.78 1.59
CA LEU A 32 -1.35 4.06 1.44
C LEU A 32 -2.26 4.00 0.22
N VAL A 33 -3.55 4.01 0.45
CA VAL A 33 -4.59 3.78 -0.56
C VAL A 33 -5.49 5.01 -0.70
N ALA A 34 -5.73 5.41 -1.94
CA ALA A 34 -6.71 6.44 -2.28
C ALA A 34 -6.91 6.53 -3.80
N PRO A 35 -7.98 7.11 -4.30
CA PRO A 35 -8.13 7.46 -5.71
C PRO A 35 -6.99 8.36 -6.22
N ASN A 36 -6.81 8.40 -7.53
CA ASN A 36 -5.79 9.26 -8.14
C ASN A 36 -6.08 10.74 -7.88
N GLY A 37 -5.02 11.53 -7.68
CA GLY A 37 -5.13 12.96 -7.42
C GLY A 37 -5.58 13.37 -6.02
N THR A 38 -5.76 12.45 -5.09
CA THR A 38 -6.22 12.72 -3.71
C THR A 38 -5.11 13.14 -2.75
N GLY A 39 -3.82 13.06 -3.15
CA GLY A 39 -2.71 13.52 -2.32
C GLY A 39 -1.73 12.45 -1.85
N LYS A 40 -1.82 11.18 -2.31
CA LYS A 40 -0.86 10.12 -1.94
C LYS A 40 0.60 10.53 -2.19
N SER A 41 0.92 10.89 -3.43
CA SER A 41 2.29 11.29 -3.79
C SER A 41 2.71 12.58 -3.05
N THR A 42 1.77 13.50 -2.79
CA THR A 42 2.05 14.69 -1.97
C THR A 42 2.43 14.30 -0.54
N LEU A 43 1.73 13.35 0.06
CA LEU A 43 2.06 12.86 1.41
C LEU A 43 3.45 12.20 1.42
N ILE A 44 3.77 11.36 0.42
CA ILE A 44 5.10 10.76 0.26
C ILE A 44 6.18 11.83 0.13
N GLU A 45 5.97 12.86 -0.70
CA GLU A 45 6.91 13.96 -0.89
C GLU A 45 7.15 14.78 0.39
N ILE A 46 6.09 14.97 1.19
CA ILE A 46 6.18 15.60 2.52
C ILE A 46 7.03 14.74 3.46
N ILE A 47 6.75 13.44 3.55
CA ILE A 47 7.51 12.54 4.43
C ILE A 47 8.98 12.47 3.99
N ALA A 48 9.26 12.50 2.69
CA ALA A 48 10.60 12.55 2.13
C ALA A 48 11.31 13.90 2.37
N GLY A 49 10.61 14.92 2.87
CA GLY A 49 11.16 16.27 3.09
C GLY A 49 11.42 17.05 1.80
N ASN A 50 10.75 16.70 0.70
CA ASN A 50 10.82 17.44 -0.57
C ASN A 50 9.78 18.56 -0.62
N LEU A 51 8.68 18.41 0.13
CA LEU A 51 7.66 19.43 0.31
C LEU A 51 7.55 19.79 1.79
N ASN A 52 7.53 21.07 2.09
CA ASN A 52 7.45 21.56 3.46
C ASN A 52 6.73 22.91 3.53
N ASN A 53 6.05 23.17 4.63
CA ASN A 53 5.54 24.49 5.02
C ASN A 53 5.45 24.56 6.56
N ARG A 54 4.95 25.67 7.11
CA ARG A 54 4.85 25.89 8.56
C ARG A 54 3.85 24.95 9.26
N ASP A 55 2.90 24.37 8.50
CA ASP A 55 1.80 23.54 9.00
C ASP A 55 2.12 22.04 8.88
N VAL A 56 3.37 21.71 8.50
CA VAL A 56 3.88 20.35 8.30
C VAL A 56 5.00 20.07 9.29
N SER A 57 4.91 18.92 9.96
CA SER A 57 5.97 18.38 10.81
C SER A 57 6.20 16.91 10.52
N VAL A 58 7.45 16.53 10.23
CA VAL A 58 7.91 15.15 10.10
C VAL A 58 9.05 14.96 11.09
N LEU A 59 8.87 14.03 12.03
CA LEU A 59 9.84 13.68 13.07
C LEU A 59 10.22 12.21 12.94
N LEU A 60 11.51 11.93 12.97
CA LEU A 60 12.05 10.58 13.12
C LEU A 60 12.98 10.58 14.33
N ASP A 61 12.58 9.88 15.41
CA ASP A 61 13.26 9.89 16.72
C ASP A 61 13.57 11.32 17.20
N ASP A 62 12.53 12.16 17.24
CA ASP A 62 12.57 13.57 17.67
C ASP A 62 13.42 14.51 16.79
N LYS A 63 14.01 14.03 15.70
CA LYS A 63 14.72 14.84 14.70
C LYS A 63 13.79 15.22 13.55
N ASN A 64 13.94 16.42 13.01
CA ASN A 64 13.17 16.95 11.88
C ASN A 64 14.06 17.54 10.79
N TYR A 65 13.47 17.78 9.61
CA TYR A 65 14.20 18.36 8.47
C TYR A 65 14.70 19.79 8.71
N LYS A 66 14.06 20.57 9.59
CA LYS A 66 14.47 21.96 9.86
C LYS A 66 15.83 22.02 10.55
N ASN A 67 16.06 21.16 11.51
CA ASN A 67 17.26 21.18 12.36
C ASN A 67 18.28 20.09 11.99
N HIS A 68 17.85 19.00 11.31
CA HIS A 68 18.67 17.82 11.05
C HIS A 68 18.51 17.32 9.61
N TYR A 69 18.53 18.26 8.61
CA TYR A 69 18.17 17.96 7.22
C TYR A 69 18.94 16.77 6.63
N LEU A 70 20.28 16.80 6.71
CA LEU A 70 21.12 15.72 6.15
C LEU A 70 20.93 14.39 6.87
N ASP A 71 20.74 14.39 8.18
CA ASP A 71 20.47 13.18 8.94
C ASP A 71 19.13 12.57 8.54
N MET A 72 18.09 13.39 8.42
CA MET A 72 16.78 12.92 7.95
C MET A 72 16.84 12.34 6.54
N LYS A 73 17.56 13.01 5.60
CA LYS A 73 17.75 12.51 4.22
C LYS A 73 18.54 11.21 4.14
N ARG A 74 19.43 10.94 5.10
CA ARG A 74 20.15 9.66 5.19
C ARG A 74 19.33 8.54 5.80
N ARG A 75 18.25 8.85 6.50
CA ARG A 75 17.40 7.88 7.21
C ARG A 75 16.07 7.62 6.50
N ILE A 76 15.62 8.56 5.67
CA ILE A 76 14.36 8.45 4.91
C ILE A 76 14.68 8.54 3.43
N VAL A 77 14.32 7.52 2.67
CA VAL A 77 14.50 7.46 1.21
C VAL A 77 13.15 7.33 0.50
N ARG A 78 13.01 8.01 -0.63
CA ARG A 78 11.89 7.85 -1.57
C ARG A 78 12.38 7.15 -2.83
N MET A 79 11.59 6.22 -3.33
CA MET A 79 11.83 5.58 -4.61
C MET A 79 11.77 6.62 -5.74
N CYS A 80 12.75 6.60 -6.64
CA CYS A 80 12.76 7.41 -7.85
C CYS A 80 11.76 6.86 -8.88
N ASN A 81 11.36 7.70 -9.82
CA ASN A 81 10.60 7.24 -10.98
C ASN A 81 11.53 6.60 -12.01
N GLN A 82 10.98 5.78 -12.90
CA GLN A 82 11.76 5.14 -13.97
C GLN A 82 12.38 6.16 -14.94
N ASP A 83 11.73 7.30 -15.12
CA ASP A 83 12.20 8.40 -15.98
C ASP A 83 13.38 9.18 -15.36
N ASP A 84 13.64 9.01 -14.06
CA ASP A 84 14.77 9.60 -13.35
C ASP A 84 16.07 8.80 -13.56
N LEU A 85 15.99 7.59 -14.16
CA LEU A 85 17.14 6.75 -14.42
C LEU A 85 17.95 7.26 -15.64
N TYR A 86 19.26 7.31 -15.48
CA TYR A 86 20.16 7.70 -16.56
C TYR A 86 20.30 6.56 -17.59
N SER A 87 19.77 6.74 -18.78
CA SER A 87 19.71 5.71 -19.83
C SER A 87 21.09 5.20 -20.28
N ASP A 88 22.12 6.04 -20.23
CA ASP A 88 23.48 5.72 -20.64
C ASP A 88 24.33 5.04 -19.57
N LEU A 89 23.89 5.07 -18.32
CA LEU A 89 24.55 4.36 -17.23
C LEU A 89 24.03 2.93 -17.13
N THR A 90 24.87 2.04 -16.57
CA THR A 90 24.46 0.68 -16.23
C THR A 90 23.65 0.68 -14.90
N GLY A 91 22.88 -0.38 -14.67
CA GLY A 91 22.22 -0.55 -13.37
C GLY A 91 23.23 -0.62 -12.22
N LEU A 92 24.38 -1.27 -12.44
CA LEU A 92 25.43 -1.34 -11.43
C LEU A 92 26.00 0.04 -11.08
N GLN A 93 26.24 0.90 -12.09
CA GLN A 93 26.70 2.27 -11.84
C GLN A 93 25.69 3.07 -11.03
N HIS A 94 24.39 2.91 -11.26
CA HIS A 94 23.36 3.54 -10.43
C HIS A 94 23.44 3.07 -8.98
N LEU A 95 23.55 1.76 -8.74
CA LEU A 95 23.65 1.21 -7.38
C LEU A 95 24.91 1.68 -6.66
N GLN A 96 26.06 1.70 -7.36
CA GLN A 96 27.32 2.19 -6.82
C GLN A 96 27.23 3.68 -6.45
N PHE A 97 26.63 4.50 -7.30
CA PHE A 97 26.42 5.92 -7.04
C PHE A 97 25.57 6.16 -5.77
N TYR A 98 24.46 5.42 -5.63
CA TYR A 98 23.63 5.49 -4.41
C TYR A 98 24.38 4.96 -3.18
N ALA A 99 25.09 3.86 -3.30
CA ALA A 99 25.90 3.30 -2.21
C ALA A 99 26.93 4.32 -1.68
N GLU A 100 27.62 5.02 -2.59
CA GLU A 100 28.57 6.09 -2.23
C GLU A 100 27.88 7.27 -1.52
N MET A 101 26.73 7.74 -2.03
CA MET A 101 25.98 8.84 -1.41
C MET A 101 25.53 8.53 0.03
N TRP A 102 25.18 7.28 0.31
CA TRP A 102 24.75 6.83 1.65
C TRP A 102 25.89 6.20 2.46
N ASN A 103 27.12 6.21 1.95
CA ASN A 103 28.30 5.61 2.59
C ASN A 103 28.13 4.12 2.89
N ILE A 104 27.59 3.39 1.94
CA ILE A 104 27.33 1.94 1.99
C ILE A 104 28.54 1.19 1.44
N LYS A 105 28.90 0.09 2.08
CA LYS A 105 30.01 -0.77 1.63
C LYS A 105 29.69 -1.45 0.28
N PRO A 106 30.68 -1.54 -0.64
CA PRO A 106 30.48 -2.19 -1.95
C PRO A 106 29.89 -3.61 -1.87
N ALA A 107 30.28 -4.41 -0.91
CA ALA A 107 29.76 -5.76 -0.70
C ALA A 107 28.23 -5.81 -0.54
N PHE A 108 27.61 -4.76 0.01
CA PHE A 108 26.16 -4.68 0.15
C PHE A 108 25.46 -4.45 -1.21
N VAL A 109 26.14 -3.82 -2.17
CA VAL A 109 25.63 -3.70 -3.55
C VAL A 109 25.45 -5.10 -4.16
N ASP A 110 26.45 -5.98 -3.99
CA ASP A 110 26.38 -7.35 -4.51
C ASP A 110 25.26 -8.16 -3.84
N GLU A 111 25.05 -7.96 -2.53
CA GLU A 111 23.92 -8.55 -1.81
C GLU A 111 22.58 -8.11 -2.37
N VAL A 112 22.40 -6.80 -2.65
CA VAL A 112 21.17 -6.26 -3.23
C VAL A 112 20.94 -6.80 -4.64
N VAL A 113 21.98 -6.85 -5.48
CA VAL A 113 21.92 -7.43 -6.83
C VAL A 113 21.46 -8.89 -6.78
N SER A 114 22.04 -9.67 -5.86
CA SER A 114 21.66 -11.08 -5.66
C SER A 114 20.23 -11.22 -5.12
N LYS A 115 19.87 -10.46 -4.08
CA LYS A 115 18.56 -10.48 -3.40
C LYS A 115 17.42 -10.15 -4.39
N LEU A 116 17.69 -9.26 -5.35
CA LEU A 116 16.74 -8.85 -6.39
C LEU A 116 16.93 -9.56 -7.73
N GLN A 117 17.79 -10.58 -7.80
CA GLN A 117 18.01 -11.42 -8.99
C GLN A 117 18.32 -10.57 -10.24
N MET A 118 19.26 -9.63 -10.12
CA MET A 118 19.60 -8.69 -11.19
C MET A 118 20.93 -9.02 -11.87
N ALA A 119 21.64 -10.07 -11.45
CA ALA A 119 23.02 -10.39 -11.87
C ALA A 119 23.20 -10.48 -13.39
N GLU A 120 22.22 -11.03 -14.11
CA GLU A 120 22.32 -11.26 -15.56
C GLU A 120 22.33 -9.96 -16.38
N TYR A 121 21.72 -8.88 -15.88
CA TYR A 121 21.55 -7.65 -16.67
C TYR A 121 22.06 -6.38 -16.00
N ILE A 122 22.48 -6.44 -14.73
CA ILE A 122 22.86 -5.25 -13.96
C ILE A 122 24.01 -4.45 -14.60
N SER A 123 24.89 -5.13 -15.36
CA SER A 123 26.00 -4.53 -16.08
C SER A 123 25.61 -3.94 -17.45
N ASN A 124 24.37 -4.12 -17.90
CA ASN A 124 23.89 -3.54 -19.15
C ASN A 124 23.42 -2.09 -18.92
N LYS A 125 23.44 -1.28 -20.00
CA LYS A 125 22.88 0.07 -19.96
C LYS A 125 21.38 0.06 -19.70
N VAL A 126 20.88 1.01 -18.90
CA VAL A 126 19.46 1.14 -18.57
C VAL A 126 18.59 1.40 -19.80
N SER A 127 19.16 1.97 -20.88
CA SER A 127 18.46 2.11 -22.17
C SER A 127 17.96 0.79 -22.75
N SER A 128 18.59 -0.36 -22.38
CA SER A 128 18.18 -1.70 -22.84
C SER A 128 17.21 -2.41 -21.90
N TYR A 129 16.85 -1.78 -20.78
CA TYR A 129 16.01 -2.42 -19.77
C TYR A 129 14.53 -2.41 -20.17
N SER A 130 13.84 -3.51 -19.92
CA SER A 130 12.39 -3.56 -19.93
C SER A 130 11.79 -2.71 -18.80
N LEU A 131 10.48 -2.44 -18.88
CA LEU A 131 9.75 -1.73 -17.82
C LEU A 131 9.96 -2.38 -16.44
N GLY A 132 9.81 -3.71 -16.36
CA GLY A 132 10.00 -4.45 -15.11
C GLY A 132 11.46 -4.42 -14.60
N MET A 133 12.46 -4.45 -15.50
CA MET A 133 13.86 -4.30 -15.11
C MET A 133 14.13 -2.90 -14.55
N LYS A 134 13.57 -1.84 -15.14
CA LYS A 134 13.68 -0.47 -14.64
C LYS A 134 13.01 -0.34 -13.28
N GLN A 135 11.80 -0.90 -13.12
CA GLN A 135 11.08 -0.88 -11.84
C GLN A 135 11.88 -1.57 -10.74
N ARG A 136 12.46 -2.73 -11.04
CA ARG A 136 13.31 -3.46 -10.11
C ARG A 136 14.58 -2.69 -9.76
N LEU A 137 15.17 -1.97 -10.72
CA LEU A 137 16.31 -1.08 -10.45
C LEU A 137 15.91 0.07 -9.53
N CYS A 138 14.78 0.76 -9.78
CA CYS A 138 14.29 1.83 -8.89
C CYS A 138 14.09 1.32 -7.45
N PHE A 139 13.55 0.11 -7.28
CA PHE A 139 13.44 -0.51 -5.97
C PHE A 139 14.81 -0.87 -5.37
N ALA A 140 15.73 -1.42 -6.17
CA ALA A 140 17.08 -1.73 -5.73
C ALA A 140 17.85 -0.50 -5.23
N LEU A 141 17.62 0.68 -5.86
CA LEU A 141 18.19 1.96 -5.43
C LEU A 141 17.68 2.37 -4.03
N VAL A 142 16.46 2.05 -3.68
CA VAL A 142 15.96 2.25 -2.31
C VAL A 142 16.62 1.26 -1.35
N VAL A 143 16.65 -0.01 -1.71
CA VAL A 143 17.20 -1.08 -0.84
C VAL A 143 18.67 -0.83 -0.53
N VAL A 144 19.47 -0.42 -1.52
CA VAL A 144 20.92 -0.21 -1.35
C VAL A 144 21.25 0.93 -0.39
N THR A 145 20.35 1.92 -0.21
CA THR A 145 20.57 3.00 0.77
C THR A 145 20.56 2.52 2.21
N ASN A 146 19.96 1.37 2.48
CA ASN A 146 19.74 0.80 3.81
C ASN A 146 19.04 1.75 4.80
N CYS A 147 18.25 2.71 4.31
CA CYS A 147 17.53 3.68 5.13
C CYS A 147 16.54 3.02 6.09
N GLU A 148 16.20 3.70 7.18
CA GLU A 148 15.26 3.23 8.20
C GLU A 148 13.81 3.33 7.73
N VAL A 149 13.50 4.38 6.94
CA VAL A 149 12.17 4.62 6.37
C VAL A 149 12.28 4.61 4.85
N MET A 150 11.49 3.76 4.22
CA MET A 150 11.43 3.56 2.78
C MET A 150 10.05 3.95 2.25
N LEU A 151 10.01 4.89 1.32
CA LEU A 151 8.79 5.42 0.71
C LEU A 151 8.72 4.94 -0.74
N LEU A 152 7.75 4.10 -1.04
CA LEU A 152 7.60 3.42 -2.31
C LEU A 152 6.30 3.88 -2.98
N ASP A 153 6.41 4.42 -4.18
CA ASP A 153 5.24 4.81 -4.97
C ASP A 153 5.09 3.83 -6.13
N GLU A 154 3.98 3.11 -6.16
CA GLU A 154 3.61 2.14 -7.20
C GLU A 154 4.70 1.07 -7.50
N VAL A 155 5.40 0.59 -6.46
CA VAL A 155 6.58 -0.31 -6.59
C VAL A 155 6.29 -1.62 -7.33
N MET A 156 5.06 -2.11 -7.33
CA MET A 156 4.64 -3.35 -7.99
C MET A 156 3.94 -3.13 -9.33
N ASN A 157 3.83 -1.88 -9.76
CA ASN A 157 3.07 -1.56 -10.96
C ASN A 157 3.78 -2.06 -12.23
N GLY A 158 3.03 -2.70 -13.13
CA GLY A 158 3.57 -3.22 -14.40
C GLY A 158 4.52 -4.41 -14.27
N LEU A 159 4.55 -5.08 -13.11
CA LEU A 159 5.32 -6.29 -12.89
C LEU A 159 4.48 -7.54 -13.12
N ASP A 160 5.12 -8.59 -13.63
CA ASP A 160 4.55 -9.94 -13.65
C ASP A 160 4.45 -10.55 -12.23
N PRO A 161 3.67 -11.63 -12.06
CA PRO A 161 3.46 -12.27 -10.74
C PRO A 161 4.74 -12.70 -10.04
N ASP A 162 5.74 -13.20 -10.78
CA ASP A 162 7.01 -13.67 -10.20
C ASP A 162 7.81 -12.50 -9.62
N ASN A 163 7.84 -11.37 -10.34
CA ASN A 163 8.48 -10.15 -9.89
C ASN A 163 7.74 -9.52 -8.69
N VAL A 164 6.40 -9.55 -8.67
CA VAL A 164 5.61 -9.12 -7.51
C VAL A 164 5.94 -9.98 -6.29
N GLN A 165 6.04 -11.30 -6.45
CA GLN A 165 6.40 -12.21 -5.36
C GLN A 165 7.82 -11.97 -4.85
N LEU A 166 8.80 -11.73 -5.74
CA LEU A 166 10.17 -11.40 -5.37
C LEU A 166 10.23 -10.11 -4.53
N ILE A 167 9.61 -9.03 -5.01
CA ILE A 167 9.57 -7.75 -4.28
C ILE A 167 8.87 -7.92 -2.94
N SER A 168 7.75 -8.63 -2.89
CA SER A 168 7.02 -8.92 -1.64
C SER A 168 7.88 -9.63 -0.61
N LYS A 169 8.68 -10.62 -1.06
CA LYS A 169 9.64 -11.34 -0.19
C LYS A 169 10.72 -10.42 0.35
N VAL A 170 11.26 -9.53 -0.50
CA VAL A 170 12.29 -8.56 -0.08
C VAL A 170 11.72 -7.54 0.90
N LEU A 171 10.51 -7.03 0.67
CA LEU A 171 9.82 -6.10 1.57
C LEU A 171 9.62 -6.70 2.97
N ARG A 172 9.17 -7.95 3.06
CA ARG A 172 9.05 -8.65 4.35
C ARG A 172 10.41 -8.83 5.06
N SER A 173 11.47 -9.14 4.30
CA SER A 173 12.83 -9.21 4.86
C SER A 173 13.26 -7.86 5.43
N LEU A 174 13.08 -6.77 4.70
CA LEU A 174 13.42 -5.41 5.14
C LEU A 174 12.63 -5.00 6.40
N LYS A 175 11.34 -5.32 6.49
CA LYS A 175 10.55 -5.14 7.71
C LYS A 175 11.19 -5.89 8.89
N ASN A 176 11.56 -7.16 8.70
CA ASN A 176 12.20 -7.97 9.74
C ASN A 176 13.60 -7.45 10.14
N GLU A 177 14.26 -6.73 9.24
CA GLU A 177 15.51 -6.00 9.47
C GLU A 177 15.30 -4.66 10.21
N GLY A 178 14.07 -4.34 10.61
CA GLY A 178 13.74 -3.16 11.40
C GLY A 178 13.30 -1.94 10.60
N LYS A 179 13.00 -2.06 9.31
CA LYS A 179 12.61 -0.94 8.45
C LYS A 179 11.13 -0.60 8.58
N ILE A 180 10.80 0.69 8.44
CA ILE A 180 9.45 1.19 8.21
C ILE A 180 9.29 1.39 6.70
N ILE A 181 8.25 0.80 6.12
CA ILE A 181 8.02 0.84 4.68
C ILE A 181 6.62 1.38 4.43
N ILE A 182 6.51 2.46 3.66
CA ILE A 182 5.21 3.04 3.26
C ILE A 182 5.09 2.86 1.74
N ILE A 183 4.03 2.16 1.31
CA ILE A 183 3.78 1.82 -0.08
C ILE A 183 2.49 2.50 -0.53
N ALA A 184 2.58 3.51 -1.40
CA ALA A 184 1.41 3.97 -2.12
C ALA A 184 1.13 3.01 -3.28
N SER A 185 -0.08 2.50 -3.35
CA SER A 185 -0.49 1.59 -4.42
C SER A 185 -1.99 1.68 -4.67
N HIS A 186 -2.38 1.43 -5.92
CA HIS A 186 -3.76 1.16 -6.31
C HIS A 186 -4.03 -0.34 -6.48
N LEU A 187 -3.00 -1.20 -6.40
CA LEU A 187 -3.11 -2.65 -6.47
C LEU A 187 -3.41 -3.23 -5.08
N LEU A 188 -4.67 -3.21 -4.70
CA LEU A 188 -5.14 -3.54 -3.35
C LEU A 188 -4.84 -4.98 -2.95
N ASN A 189 -4.99 -5.95 -3.88
CA ASN A 189 -4.67 -7.37 -3.66
C ASN A 189 -3.22 -7.58 -3.22
N ASN A 190 -2.28 -6.83 -3.80
CA ASN A 190 -0.88 -6.94 -3.43
C ASN A 190 -0.66 -6.43 -2.00
N LEU A 191 -1.35 -5.35 -1.60
CA LEU A 191 -1.27 -4.83 -0.23
C LEU A 191 -1.83 -5.81 0.79
N ASN A 192 -2.95 -6.51 0.50
CA ASN A 192 -3.51 -7.54 1.38
C ASN A 192 -2.48 -8.61 1.77
N SER A 193 -1.56 -8.91 0.85
CA SER A 193 -0.59 -9.97 1.06
C SER A 193 0.67 -9.55 1.82
N ILE A 194 0.98 -8.24 1.88
CA ILE A 194 2.28 -7.77 2.41
C ILE A 194 2.18 -6.71 3.51
N ALA A 195 1.12 -5.89 3.52
CA ALA A 195 0.99 -4.81 4.48
C ALA A 195 0.55 -5.34 5.86
N ASP A 196 1.01 -4.69 6.91
CA ASP A 196 0.51 -4.91 8.28
C ASP A 196 -0.71 -4.03 8.53
N GLU A 197 -0.69 -2.83 7.95
CA GLU A 197 -1.71 -1.81 8.14
C GLU A 197 -1.91 -1.04 6.84
N VAL A 198 -3.14 -0.62 6.54
CA VAL A 198 -3.47 0.18 5.37
C VAL A 198 -4.16 1.46 5.77
N PHE A 199 -3.63 2.59 5.29
CA PHE A 199 -4.22 3.92 5.49
C PHE A 199 -5.01 4.32 4.26
N PHE A 200 -6.29 4.59 4.43
CA PHE A 200 -7.17 5.08 3.39
C PHE A 200 -7.26 6.61 3.46
N LEU A 201 -6.79 7.28 2.41
CA LEU A 201 -6.82 8.74 2.30
C LEU A 201 -8.07 9.14 1.52
N LYS A 202 -9.04 9.78 2.21
CA LYS A 202 -10.29 10.31 1.65
C LYS A 202 -10.50 11.74 2.15
N ASP A 203 -11.05 12.61 1.32
CA ASP A 203 -11.37 14.00 1.69
C ASP A 203 -10.17 14.73 2.35
N LYS A 204 -8.97 14.49 1.80
CA LYS A 204 -7.69 15.10 2.22
C LYS A 204 -7.18 14.62 3.59
N ARG A 205 -7.80 13.60 4.22
CA ARG A 205 -7.49 13.07 5.55
C ARG A 205 -7.24 11.57 5.50
N ILE A 206 -6.61 11.04 6.53
CA ILE A 206 -6.62 9.59 6.77
C ILE A 206 -7.99 9.24 7.36
N ALA A 207 -8.89 8.77 6.49
CA ALA A 207 -10.26 8.43 6.88
C ALA A 207 -10.34 7.13 7.69
N LEU A 208 -9.43 6.18 7.40
CA LEU A 208 -9.37 4.89 8.08
C LEU A 208 -7.93 4.39 8.15
N LYS A 209 -7.55 3.84 9.30
CA LYS A 209 -6.35 3.01 9.50
C LYS A 209 -6.83 1.59 9.74
N TYR A 210 -6.51 0.68 8.83
CA TYR A 210 -7.01 -0.68 8.83
C TYR A 210 -5.87 -1.67 9.05
N GLN A 211 -5.96 -2.48 10.10
CA GLN A 211 -4.98 -3.54 10.40
C GLN A 211 -5.42 -4.84 9.75
N LEU A 212 -4.55 -5.43 8.92
CA LEU A 212 -4.87 -6.65 8.16
C LEU A 212 -4.84 -7.92 9.01
N GLU A 213 -4.12 -7.92 10.15
CA GLU A 213 -4.04 -9.08 11.04
C GLU A 213 -5.10 -9.07 12.16
N ASP A 214 -5.97 -8.05 12.22
CA ASP A 214 -6.96 -7.95 13.29
C ASP A 214 -8.11 -8.95 13.09
N GLN A 215 -8.21 -9.91 13.99
CA GLN A 215 -9.29 -10.93 13.99
C GLN A 215 -10.69 -10.32 14.07
N CYS A 216 -10.83 -9.10 14.60
CA CYS A 216 -12.10 -8.36 14.61
C CYS A 216 -12.57 -7.96 13.20
N ASN A 217 -11.72 -8.08 12.21
CA ASN A 217 -12.02 -7.75 10.80
C ASN A 217 -12.41 -8.97 9.95
N GLN A 218 -12.73 -10.10 10.58
CA GLN A 218 -13.23 -11.26 9.86
C GLN A 218 -14.59 -10.96 9.22
N SER A 219 -14.77 -11.42 8.00
CA SER A 219 -16.00 -11.32 7.24
C SER A 219 -16.26 -12.57 6.44
N LEU A 220 -17.52 -12.84 6.16
CA LEU A 220 -17.96 -13.81 5.17
C LEU A 220 -18.49 -13.06 3.96
N GLU A 221 -17.92 -13.33 2.80
CA GLU A 221 -18.30 -12.72 1.53
C GLU A 221 -18.90 -13.77 0.62
N ILE A 222 -20.10 -13.50 0.11
CA ILE A 222 -20.84 -14.38 -0.77
C ILE A 222 -21.15 -13.62 -2.05
N GLN A 223 -20.66 -14.10 -3.18
CA GLN A 223 -21.02 -13.59 -4.49
C GLN A 223 -21.95 -14.56 -5.18
N PHE A 224 -23.09 -14.07 -5.65
CA PHE A 224 -24.13 -14.87 -6.28
C PHE A 224 -24.02 -14.80 -7.80
N SER A 225 -24.34 -15.91 -8.47
CA SER A 225 -24.51 -15.98 -9.92
C SER A 225 -25.95 -15.72 -10.36
N SER A 226 -26.92 -15.71 -9.41
CA SER A 226 -28.36 -15.56 -9.64
C SER A 226 -28.93 -14.39 -8.83
N VAL A 227 -29.61 -13.47 -9.51
CA VAL A 227 -30.33 -12.34 -8.90
C VAL A 227 -31.44 -12.82 -7.95
N ASP A 228 -32.12 -13.90 -8.30
CA ASP A 228 -33.24 -14.42 -7.47
C ASP A 228 -32.69 -14.98 -6.15
N ARG A 229 -31.58 -15.71 -6.18
CA ARG A 229 -30.92 -16.23 -4.96
C ARG A 229 -30.32 -15.13 -4.10
N TYR A 230 -29.76 -14.12 -4.72
CA TYR A 230 -29.31 -12.93 -3.99
C TYR A 230 -30.48 -12.27 -3.23
N LYS A 231 -31.63 -12.09 -3.88
CA LYS A 231 -32.82 -11.50 -3.25
C LYS A 231 -33.38 -12.40 -2.14
N GLU A 232 -33.45 -13.70 -2.37
CA GLU A 232 -33.91 -14.69 -1.37
C GLU A 232 -33.02 -14.63 -0.12
N PHE A 233 -31.71 -14.67 -0.30
CA PHE A 233 -30.74 -14.56 0.80
C PHE A 233 -30.92 -13.24 1.58
N THR A 234 -31.00 -12.12 0.86
CA THR A 234 -31.16 -10.80 1.50
C THR A 234 -32.48 -10.70 2.29
N GLN A 235 -33.58 -11.23 1.75
CA GLN A 235 -34.86 -11.26 2.48
C GLN A 235 -34.79 -12.12 3.73
N GLN A 236 -34.12 -13.26 3.68
CA GLN A 236 -34.04 -14.18 4.81
C GLN A 236 -33.11 -13.70 5.91
N PHE A 237 -31.92 -13.20 5.55
CA PHE A 237 -30.83 -12.93 6.51
C PHE A 237 -30.68 -11.44 6.87
N MET A 238 -30.94 -10.50 5.97
CA MET A 238 -30.82 -9.08 6.31
C MET A 238 -31.84 -8.58 7.33
N ASN A 239 -32.95 -9.31 7.51
CA ASN A 239 -33.94 -9.02 8.56
C ASN A 239 -33.54 -9.53 9.97
N MET A 240 -32.41 -10.22 10.08
CA MET A 240 -31.97 -10.87 11.34
C MET A 240 -31.03 -10.02 12.20
N ASN A 241 -31.06 -8.71 12.11
CA ASN A 241 -30.19 -7.79 12.89
C ASN A 241 -28.67 -8.00 12.73
N MET A 242 -28.25 -8.59 11.62
CA MET A 242 -26.85 -8.81 11.30
C MET A 242 -26.26 -7.59 10.58
N ASN A 243 -24.98 -7.32 10.81
CA ASN A 243 -24.26 -6.25 10.11
C ASN A 243 -23.86 -6.73 8.70
N ILE A 244 -24.84 -6.75 7.79
CA ILE A 244 -24.71 -7.22 6.42
C ILE A 244 -24.61 -6.01 5.50
N LEU A 245 -23.55 -5.97 4.68
CA LEU A 245 -23.38 -5.01 3.60
C LEU A 245 -23.67 -5.72 2.27
N SER A 246 -24.50 -5.14 1.44
CA SER A 246 -24.83 -5.72 0.14
C SER A 246 -24.51 -4.74 -0.99
N ASN A 247 -24.04 -5.29 -2.10
CA ASN A 247 -23.88 -4.57 -3.35
C ASN A 247 -24.75 -5.25 -4.42
N PRO A 248 -25.96 -4.73 -4.70
CA PRO A 248 -26.87 -5.34 -5.66
C PRO A 248 -26.34 -5.38 -7.09
N SER A 249 -25.50 -4.42 -7.50
CA SER A 249 -24.94 -4.38 -8.86
C SER A 249 -23.92 -5.49 -9.10
N GLU A 250 -23.23 -5.94 -8.05
CA GLU A 250 -22.24 -7.02 -8.11
C GLU A 250 -22.79 -8.34 -7.56
N LEU A 251 -24.04 -8.38 -7.07
CA LEU A 251 -24.63 -9.51 -6.37
C LEU A 251 -23.76 -10.01 -5.21
N LEU A 252 -23.10 -9.10 -4.50
CA LEU A 252 -22.15 -9.36 -3.43
C LEU A 252 -22.77 -9.03 -2.07
N ILE A 253 -22.56 -9.92 -1.12
CA ILE A 253 -22.90 -9.72 0.30
C ILE A 253 -21.65 -9.93 1.13
N SER A 254 -21.38 -8.99 2.06
CA SER A 254 -20.33 -9.09 3.04
C SER A 254 -20.93 -8.99 4.45
N MET A 255 -20.60 -9.95 5.31
CA MET A 255 -21.12 -10.04 6.68
C MET A 255 -19.99 -9.91 7.68
N LYS A 256 -20.16 -9.06 8.68
CA LYS A 256 -19.20 -8.85 9.77
C LYS A 256 -19.58 -9.54 11.07
N ASP A 257 -20.87 -9.74 11.31
CA ASP A 257 -21.36 -10.48 12.47
C ASP A 257 -21.57 -11.94 12.09
N LEU A 258 -20.85 -12.81 12.76
CA LEU A 258 -20.78 -14.23 12.44
C LEU A 258 -21.55 -15.11 13.45
N ASN A 259 -22.40 -14.49 14.29
CA ASN A 259 -23.14 -15.21 15.34
C ASN A 259 -24.13 -16.25 14.80
N GLU A 260 -24.52 -16.16 13.52
CA GLU A 260 -25.45 -17.10 12.86
C GLU A 260 -24.83 -17.87 11.69
N LEU A 261 -23.50 -18.03 11.71
CA LEU A 261 -22.78 -18.72 10.63
C LEU A 261 -23.35 -20.10 10.28
N ASP A 262 -23.79 -20.86 11.28
CA ASP A 262 -24.32 -22.21 11.04
C ASP A 262 -25.55 -22.17 10.14
N SER A 263 -26.48 -21.25 10.37
CA SER A 263 -27.68 -21.08 9.54
C SER A 263 -27.34 -20.65 8.12
N ILE A 264 -26.35 -19.75 8.00
CA ILE A 264 -25.86 -19.27 6.73
C ILE A 264 -25.16 -20.38 5.95
N PHE A 265 -24.30 -21.16 6.59
CA PHE A 265 -23.63 -22.29 5.93
C PHE A 265 -24.61 -23.38 5.49
N LEU A 266 -25.66 -23.67 6.26
CA LEU A 266 -26.71 -24.59 5.84
C LEU A 266 -27.44 -24.10 4.58
N TRP A 267 -27.75 -22.80 4.53
CA TRP A 267 -28.35 -22.19 3.35
C TRP A 267 -27.40 -22.24 2.14
N ILE A 268 -26.12 -21.87 2.32
CA ILE A 268 -25.08 -21.94 1.30
C ILE A 268 -24.96 -23.36 0.75
N GLN A 269 -24.90 -24.37 1.61
CA GLN A 269 -24.80 -25.78 1.20
C GLN A 269 -25.96 -26.21 0.29
N SER A 270 -27.16 -25.70 0.57
CA SER A 270 -28.35 -25.99 -0.23
C SER A 270 -28.37 -25.23 -1.57
N ASN A 271 -27.60 -24.15 -1.71
CA ASN A 271 -27.65 -23.26 -2.87
C ASN A 271 -26.29 -23.06 -3.55
N LEU A 272 -25.33 -23.97 -3.38
CA LEU A 272 -23.97 -23.89 -3.90
C LEU A 272 -23.87 -23.60 -5.41
N LYS A 273 -24.84 -24.07 -6.20
CA LYS A 273 -24.87 -23.87 -7.66
C LYS A 273 -25.08 -22.41 -8.07
N ASP A 274 -25.66 -21.62 -7.20
CA ASP A 274 -26.02 -20.25 -7.43
C ASP A 274 -25.02 -19.26 -6.75
N ILE A 275 -23.92 -19.80 -6.21
CA ILE A 275 -22.84 -19.05 -5.59
C ILE A 275 -21.62 -19.13 -6.51
N SER A 276 -21.14 -17.98 -6.97
CA SER A 276 -19.95 -17.86 -7.83
C SER A 276 -18.65 -17.83 -7.05
N SER A 277 -18.66 -17.21 -5.86
CA SER A 277 -17.53 -17.26 -4.93
C SER A 277 -18.00 -17.19 -3.48
N LEU A 278 -17.20 -17.79 -2.59
CA LEU A 278 -17.37 -17.75 -1.15
C LEU A 278 -16.00 -17.51 -0.52
N THR A 279 -15.85 -16.42 0.22
CA THR A 279 -14.62 -16.07 0.90
C THR A 279 -14.89 -15.84 2.38
N TYR A 280 -14.18 -16.57 3.23
CA TYR A 280 -14.20 -16.37 4.67
C TYR A 280 -12.81 -15.97 5.15
N GLY A 281 -12.71 -14.88 5.91
CA GLY A 281 -11.44 -14.41 6.44
C GLY A 281 -11.45 -12.93 6.75
N ILE A 282 -10.25 -12.35 6.82
CA ILE A 282 -10.08 -10.93 7.05
C ILE A 282 -10.53 -10.17 5.80
N LYS A 283 -11.31 -9.14 6.00
CA LYS A 283 -11.83 -8.30 4.93
C LYS A 283 -10.70 -7.68 4.10
N GLY A 284 -10.72 -7.90 2.80
CA GLY A 284 -9.71 -7.36 1.89
C GLY A 284 -9.81 -5.84 1.71
N CYS A 285 -8.71 -5.22 1.32
CA CYS A 285 -8.64 -3.77 1.06
C CYS A 285 -9.61 -3.32 -0.05
N GLU A 286 -9.93 -4.20 -1.00
CA GLU A 286 -10.86 -3.94 -2.10
C GLU A 286 -12.25 -3.56 -1.61
N ILE A 287 -12.77 -4.31 -0.66
CA ILE A 287 -14.11 -4.10 -0.12
C ILE A 287 -14.14 -2.83 0.71
N ILE A 288 -13.13 -2.62 1.53
CA ILE A 288 -12.99 -1.39 2.29
C ILE A 288 -12.89 -0.18 1.37
N TYR A 289 -12.16 -0.31 0.27
CA TYR A 289 -12.05 0.72 -0.74
C TYR A 289 -13.41 1.04 -1.37
N GLN A 290 -14.17 0.02 -1.76
CA GLN A 290 -15.52 0.19 -2.32
C GLN A 290 -16.45 0.86 -1.32
N GLU A 291 -16.48 0.42 -0.07
CA GLU A 291 -17.28 1.03 1.00
C GLU A 291 -16.94 2.50 1.23
N LEU A 292 -15.64 2.83 1.23
CA LEU A 292 -15.21 4.20 1.50
C LEU A 292 -15.44 5.14 0.32
N PHE A 293 -15.28 4.66 -0.92
CA PHE A 293 -15.21 5.55 -2.09
C PHE A 293 -16.41 5.44 -3.03
N HIS A 294 -17.21 4.34 -2.99
CA HIS A 294 -18.33 4.10 -3.91
C HIS A 294 -19.70 4.03 -3.24
N SER A 295 -19.80 3.86 -1.91
CA SER A 295 -21.08 3.75 -1.18
C SER A 295 -21.91 5.05 -1.10
N ASN A 296 -21.49 6.15 -1.70
CA ASN A 296 -22.18 7.46 -1.62
C ASN A 296 -22.94 7.88 -2.88
N ASP A 297 -22.99 7.06 -3.95
CA ASP A 297 -23.63 7.47 -5.20
C ASP A 297 -25.13 7.08 -5.31
N GLU A 298 -25.69 6.29 -4.40
CA GLU A 298 -27.10 5.89 -4.44
C GLU A 298 -28.08 6.84 -3.71
N GLY A 299 -27.63 7.98 -3.24
CA GLY A 299 -28.46 8.96 -2.48
C GLY A 299 -28.69 10.33 -3.13
N ARG A 300 -28.37 10.50 -4.41
CA ARG A 300 -28.62 11.75 -5.14
C ARG A 300 -29.27 11.48 -6.51
N GLU A 301 -30.53 11.10 -6.52
CA GLU A 301 -31.49 11.39 -7.56
C GLU A 301 -32.76 11.98 -6.94
#